data_895a5f4b0911317ce0d40f35b8509457
#
_entry.id   895a5f4b0911317ce0d40f35b8509457
#
_cell.length_a   1.000
_cell.length_b   1.000
_cell.length_c   1.000
_cell.angle_alpha   90.00
_cell.angle_beta   90.00
_cell.angle_gamma   90.00
#
_symmetry.space_group_name_H-M   'P 1'
#
loop_
_entity.id
_entity.type
_entity.pdbx_description
1 polymer ?
#
loop_
_entity_poly.entity_id
_entity_poly.type
_entity_poly.pdbx_seq_one_letter_code
_entity_poly.pdbx_strand_id
1 'polypeptide(L)'
;MIMVTKNERFEPLDKPYDMVSISSEGYFINVDNELKQHIYYDKKGAYSVLNGSHKKTRKFYIAPLVADMFLRNTGNLGYLYFKDGDNRNSNVSNLGYAINPDERRNRVDRPLRTIVESERHRLITEINNAIERNTWFKAKLLGKELWELEGANWFERNE
;
A
#
# COMPACT_ATOMS: atom_id res chain seq x y z
N MET A 1 -10.13 3.37 -28.05
CA MET A 1 -9.47 2.11 -27.62
C MET A 1 -8.45 2.44 -26.55
N ILE A 2 -8.61 1.90 -25.36
CA ILE A 2 -7.62 2.08 -24.30
C ILE A 2 -6.53 1.04 -24.50
N MET A 3 -5.28 1.50 -24.61
CA MET A 3 -4.14 0.57 -24.62
C MET A 3 -3.94 0.06 -23.19
N VAL A 4 -4.31 -1.19 -22.96
CA VAL A 4 -4.04 -1.87 -21.69
C VAL A 4 -2.63 -2.43 -21.76
N THR A 5 -1.80 -2.09 -20.79
CA THR A 5 -0.47 -2.67 -20.70
C THR A 5 -0.56 -4.13 -20.24
N LYS A 6 0.41 -4.94 -20.65
CA LYS A 6 0.41 -6.39 -20.40
C LYS A 6 0.20 -6.79 -18.92
N ASN A 7 0.52 -5.90 -17.99
CA ASN A 7 0.45 -6.16 -16.55
C ASN A 7 -0.57 -5.27 -15.82
N GLU A 8 -1.37 -4.52 -16.56
CA GLU A 8 -2.39 -3.66 -15.98
C GLU A 8 -3.55 -4.49 -15.43
N ARG A 9 -3.96 -4.18 -14.21
CA ARG A 9 -5.07 -4.84 -13.51
C ARG A 9 -6.16 -3.84 -13.18
N PHE A 10 -7.40 -4.31 -13.15
CA PHE A 10 -8.57 -3.51 -12.83
C PHE A 10 -9.37 -4.17 -11.71
N GLU A 11 -9.81 -3.37 -10.74
CA GLU A 11 -10.69 -3.82 -9.67
C GLU A 11 -11.91 -2.91 -9.57
N PRO A 12 -13.13 -3.47 -9.50
CA PRO A 12 -14.34 -2.67 -9.36
C PRO A 12 -14.42 -2.04 -7.97
N LEU A 13 -15.03 -0.86 -7.90
CA LEU A 13 -15.32 -0.22 -6.62
C LEU A 13 -16.58 -0.81 -5.99
N ASP A 14 -16.72 -0.59 -4.68
CA ASP A 14 -17.92 -0.97 -3.95
C ASP A 14 -19.11 -0.05 -4.27
N LYS A 15 -20.31 -0.56 -4.07
CA LYS A 15 -21.53 0.24 -4.22
C LYS A 15 -21.48 1.49 -3.33
N PRO A 16 -21.97 2.62 -3.78
CA PRO A 16 -22.74 2.85 -5.02
C PRO A 16 -21.89 3.21 -6.26
N TYR A 17 -20.59 2.91 -6.27
CA TYR A 17 -19.66 3.27 -7.34
C TYR A 17 -19.22 2.06 -8.17
N ASP A 18 -19.97 0.97 -8.14
CA ASP A 18 -19.66 -0.30 -8.80
C ASP A 18 -19.62 -0.26 -10.34
N MET A 19 -20.08 0.85 -10.92
CA MET A 19 -19.94 1.14 -12.36
C MET A 19 -18.54 1.65 -12.73
N VAL A 20 -17.66 1.83 -11.76
CA VAL A 20 -16.30 2.33 -11.95
C VAL A 20 -15.30 1.32 -11.43
N SER A 21 -14.26 1.08 -12.20
CA SER A 21 -13.10 0.29 -11.76
C SER A 21 -11.86 1.16 -11.63
N ILE A 22 -10.96 0.76 -10.74
CA ILE A 22 -9.66 1.40 -10.58
C ILE A 22 -8.59 0.57 -11.29
N SER A 23 -7.69 1.25 -11.99
CA SER A 23 -6.52 0.63 -12.63
C SER A 23 -5.30 0.64 -11.72
N SER A 24 -4.50 -0.43 -11.80
CA SER A 24 -3.19 -0.48 -11.15
C SER A 24 -2.21 0.61 -11.63
N GLU A 25 -2.47 1.22 -12.77
CA GLU A 25 -1.70 2.35 -13.28
C GLU A 25 -2.14 3.72 -12.75
N GLY A 26 -3.18 3.77 -11.92
CA GLY A 26 -3.57 4.98 -11.21
C GLY A 26 -4.60 5.86 -11.92
N TYR A 27 -5.66 5.27 -12.41
CA TYR A 27 -6.81 6.00 -12.92
C TYR A 27 -8.11 5.21 -12.72
N PHE A 28 -9.24 5.90 -12.82
CA PHE A 28 -10.56 5.27 -12.81
C PHE A 28 -11.11 5.16 -14.23
N ILE A 29 -11.81 4.07 -14.48
CA ILE A 29 -12.47 3.81 -15.75
C ILE A 29 -13.93 3.42 -15.52
N ASN A 30 -14.83 3.95 -16.35
CA ASN A 30 -16.23 3.52 -16.34
C ASN A 30 -16.35 2.18 -17.06
N VAL A 31 -17.00 1.20 -16.42
CA VAL A 31 -17.10 -0.16 -16.93
C VAL A 31 -17.93 -0.26 -18.21
N ASP A 32 -18.98 0.56 -18.35
CA ASP A 32 -19.90 0.46 -19.48
C ASP A 32 -19.36 1.03 -20.80
N ASN A 33 -18.65 2.16 -20.69
CA ASN A 33 -18.19 2.90 -21.89
C ASN A 33 -16.67 2.96 -22.02
N GLU A 34 -15.95 2.35 -21.08
CA GLU A 34 -14.48 2.34 -21.07
C GLU A 34 -13.83 3.73 -21.05
N LEU A 35 -14.57 4.75 -20.59
CA LEU A 35 -14.03 6.11 -20.50
C LEU A 35 -13.27 6.31 -19.19
N LYS A 36 -12.05 6.84 -19.34
CA LYS A 36 -11.25 7.25 -18.17
C LYS A 36 -11.89 8.47 -17.51
N GLN A 37 -11.97 8.43 -16.19
CA GLN A 37 -12.42 9.56 -15.39
C GLN A 37 -11.33 10.64 -15.35
N HIS A 38 -11.75 11.90 -15.31
CA HIS A 38 -10.82 13.02 -15.21
C HIS A 38 -10.04 12.99 -13.90
N ILE A 39 -8.74 13.26 -13.96
CA ILE A 39 -7.84 13.31 -12.81
C ILE A 39 -7.57 14.76 -12.46
N TYR A 40 -7.86 15.12 -11.22
CA TYR A 40 -7.52 16.40 -10.62
C TYR A 40 -6.35 16.23 -9.67
N TYR A 41 -5.67 17.32 -9.36
CA TYR A 41 -4.51 17.33 -8.47
C TYR A 41 -4.66 18.38 -7.39
N ASP A 42 -4.33 18.03 -6.17
CA ASP A 42 -4.23 18.97 -5.05
C ASP A 42 -2.98 18.68 -4.20
N LYS A 43 -2.86 19.31 -3.02
CA LYS A 43 -1.72 19.11 -2.12
C LYS A 43 -1.57 17.67 -1.62
N LYS A 44 -2.66 16.91 -1.59
CA LYS A 44 -2.67 15.50 -1.14
C LYS A 44 -2.39 14.52 -2.26
N GLY A 45 -2.45 14.95 -3.49
CA GLY A 45 -2.16 14.13 -4.66
C GLY A 45 -3.26 14.13 -5.72
N ALA A 46 -3.24 13.10 -6.56
CA ALA A 46 -4.21 12.90 -7.62
C ALA A 46 -5.54 12.37 -7.08
N TYR A 47 -6.64 12.89 -7.58
CA TYR A 47 -7.98 12.43 -7.23
C TYR A 47 -8.94 12.51 -8.41
N SER A 48 -10.03 11.80 -8.33
CA SER A 48 -11.18 11.93 -9.23
C SER A 48 -12.46 12.13 -8.43
N VAL A 49 -13.42 12.78 -9.04
CA VAL A 49 -14.78 12.93 -8.50
C VAL A 49 -15.68 11.95 -9.21
N LEU A 50 -16.22 10.98 -8.49
CA LEU A 50 -17.03 9.91 -9.05
C LEU A 50 -18.50 10.13 -8.70
N ASN A 51 -19.36 9.87 -9.67
CA ASN A 51 -20.80 9.86 -9.51
C ASN A 51 -21.27 8.42 -9.26
N GLY A 52 -21.81 8.17 -8.09
CA GLY A 52 -22.43 6.90 -7.77
C GLY A 52 -23.90 6.85 -8.17
N SER A 53 -24.55 5.73 -7.96
CA SER A 53 -25.99 5.60 -8.09
C SER A 53 -26.71 6.57 -7.15
N HIS A 54 -27.91 7.01 -7.54
CA HIS A 54 -28.70 8.01 -6.78
C HIS A 54 -28.03 9.38 -6.66
N LYS A 55 -27.26 9.79 -7.66
CA LYS A 55 -26.58 11.11 -7.72
C LYS A 55 -25.62 11.41 -6.56
N LYS A 56 -25.12 10.37 -5.90
CA LYS A 56 -24.07 10.54 -4.88
C LYS A 56 -22.74 10.83 -5.55
N THR A 57 -22.21 12.02 -5.32
CA THR A 57 -20.90 12.44 -5.81
C THR A 57 -19.89 12.40 -4.67
N ARG A 58 -18.74 11.81 -4.91
CA ARG A 58 -17.66 11.72 -3.92
C ARG A 58 -16.28 11.89 -4.55
N LYS A 59 -15.41 12.55 -3.81
CA LYS A 59 -13.99 12.68 -4.13
C LYS A 59 -13.23 11.44 -3.66
N PHE A 60 -12.48 10.84 -4.57
CA PHE A 60 -11.61 9.70 -4.27
C PHE A 60 -10.16 10.02 -4.61
N TYR A 61 -9.27 9.93 -3.63
CA TYR A 61 -7.84 9.96 -3.90
C TYR A 61 -7.39 8.64 -4.49
N ILE A 62 -6.62 8.71 -5.57
CA ILE A 62 -6.27 7.54 -6.39
C ILE A 62 -5.23 6.66 -5.69
N ALA A 63 -4.13 7.24 -5.22
CA ALA A 63 -3.03 6.47 -4.65
C ALA A 63 -3.40 5.57 -3.47
N PRO A 64 -4.19 6.02 -2.47
CA PRO A 64 -4.61 5.15 -1.38
C PRO A 64 -5.42 3.94 -1.84
N LEU A 65 -6.30 4.12 -2.84
CA LEU A 65 -7.10 3.03 -3.39
C LEU A 65 -6.26 2.05 -4.21
N VAL A 66 -5.36 2.55 -5.03
CA VAL A 66 -4.42 1.69 -5.79
C VAL A 66 -3.58 0.86 -4.84
N ALA A 67 -3.08 1.46 -3.78
CA ALA A 67 -2.29 0.76 -2.78
C ALA A 67 -3.13 -0.30 -2.03
N ASP A 68 -4.34 0.02 -1.65
CA ASP A 68 -5.24 -0.90 -0.96
C ASP A 68 -5.63 -2.11 -1.84
N MET A 69 -5.92 -1.87 -3.11
CA MET A 69 -6.38 -2.90 -4.04
C MET A 69 -5.27 -3.77 -4.62
N PHE A 70 -4.10 -3.21 -4.90
CA PHE A 70 -3.06 -3.86 -5.69
C PHE A 70 -1.73 -4.07 -4.96
N LEU A 71 -1.48 -3.32 -3.91
CA LEU A 71 -0.23 -3.37 -3.18
C LEU A 71 -0.39 -4.17 -1.90
N ARG A 72 0.40 -5.22 -1.76
CA ARG A 72 0.36 -6.07 -0.59
C ARG A 72 1.04 -5.40 0.60
N ASN A 73 0.29 -5.15 1.67
CA ASN A 73 0.81 -4.60 2.92
C ASN A 73 1.07 -5.71 3.95
N THR A 74 2.13 -6.47 3.73
CA THR A 74 2.47 -7.65 4.56
C THR A 74 2.87 -7.31 5.98
N GLY A 75 3.42 -6.13 6.21
CA GLY A 75 3.83 -5.65 7.54
C GLY A 75 2.76 -4.85 8.27
N ASN A 76 1.58 -4.70 7.71
CA ASN A 76 0.52 -3.83 8.23
C ASN A 76 1.03 -2.42 8.56
N LEU A 77 1.82 -1.86 7.65
CA LEU A 77 2.45 -0.55 7.79
C LEU A 77 1.43 0.57 7.58
N GLY A 78 1.56 1.65 8.34
CA GLY A 78 0.53 2.68 8.41
C GLY A 78 0.63 3.83 7.40
N TYR A 79 1.76 3.98 6.72
CA TYR A 79 2.01 5.15 5.87
C TYR A 79 2.30 4.78 4.43
N LEU A 80 1.53 5.36 3.54
CA LEU A 80 1.76 5.28 2.10
C LEU A 80 2.81 6.31 1.67
N TYR A 81 3.77 5.91 0.83
CA TYR A 81 4.74 6.83 0.24
C TYR A 81 4.87 6.62 -1.27
N PHE A 82 5.40 7.63 -1.93
CA PHE A 82 5.67 7.63 -3.37
C PHE A 82 7.18 7.46 -3.60
N LYS A 83 7.57 6.44 -4.33
CA LYS A 83 8.98 6.09 -4.53
C LYS A 83 9.78 7.19 -5.22
N ASP A 84 9.16 7.87 -6.19
CA ASP A 84 9.76 9.02 -6.89
C ASP A 84 9.57 10.36 -6.16
N GLY A 85 8.86 10.37 -5.04
CA GLY A 85 8.53 11.58 -4.30
C GLY A 85 7.40 12.42 -4.91
N ASP A 86 6.83 12.01 -6.04
CA ASP A 86 5.73 12.72 -6.69
C ASP A 86 4.37 12.10 -6.34
N ASN A 87 3.57 12.83 -5.57
CA ASN A 87 2.24 12.39 -5.15
C ASN A 87 1.20 12.41 -6.28
N ARG A 88 1.56 12.84 -7.47
CA ARG A 88 0.74 12.78 -8.68
C ARG A 88 0.86 11.45 -9.42
N ASN A 89 1.93 10.73 -9.18
CA ASN A 89 2.18 9.43 -9.80
C ASN A 89 1.60 8.31 -8.94
N SER A 90 0.36 7.93 -9.22
CA SER A 90 -0.40 6.92 -8.48
C SER A 90 -0.28 5.50 -9.05
N ASN A 91 0.67 5.25 -9.96
CA ASN A 91 0.95 3.91 -10.45
C ASN A 91 1.40 3.01 -9.29
N VAL A 92 0.89 1.77 -9.23
CA VAL A 92 1.22 0.83 -8.16
C VAL A 92 2.72 0.58 -8.03
N SER A 93 3.47 0.61 -9.13
CA SER A 93 4.93 0.45 -9.13
C SER A 93 5.67 1.59 -8.41
N ASN A 94 5.03 2.76 -8.28
CA ASN A 94 5.55 3.93 -7.57
C ASN A 94 5.14 4.03 -6.11
N LEU A 95 4.28 3.13 -5.63
CA LEU A 95 3.73 3.18 -4.28
C LEU A 95 4.39 2.17 -3.36
N GLY A 96 4.51 2.52 -2.09
CA GLY A 96 4.99 1.64 -1.04
C GLY A 96 4.43 2.03 0.31
N TYR A 97 4.55 1.13 1.28
CA TYR A 97 4.16 1.39 2.65
C TYR A 97 5.38 1.55 3.55
N ALA A 98 5.29 2.45 4.53
CA ALA A 98 6.34 2.73 5.50
C ALA A 98 5.79 2.73 6.93
N ILE A 99 6.69 2.61 7.91
CA ILE A 99 6.33 2.56 9.32
C ILE A 99 5.95 3.95 9.84
N ASN A 100 6.63 4.99 9.39
CA ASN A 100 6.46 6.34 9.91
C ASN A 100 6.50 7.40 8.80
N PRO A 101 5.99 8.62 9.09
CA PRO A 101 5.96 9.70 8.11
C PRO A 101 7.32 10.17 7.62
N ASP A 102 8.36 10.05 8.43
CA ASP A 102 9.70 10.47 8.05
C ASP A 102 10.28 9.54 6.99
N GLU A 103 10.04 8.26 7.08
CA GLU A 103 10.35 7.31 6.01
C GLU A 103 9.64 7.65 4.72
N ARG A 104 8.36 8.02 4.80
CA ARG A 104 7.57 8.45 3.65
C ARG A 104 8.15 9.69 2.97
N ARG A 105 8.64 10.67 3.75
CA ARG A 105 9.25 11.88 3.22
C ARG A 105 10.60 11.64 2.58
N ASN A 106 11.38 10.77 3.18
CA ASN A 106 12.72 10.41 2.72
C ASN A 106 12.68 9.46 1.52
N ARG A 107 11.54 9.06 1.10
CA ARG A 107 11.25 8.46 -0.10
C ARG A 107 12.11 7.47 -0.63
N VAL A 108 11.93 6.92 -1.51
CA VAL A 108 12.81 6.23 -2.24
C VAL A 108 12.97 4.79 -1.90
N ASP A 109 13.20 3.96 -2.87
CA ASP A 109 13.48 2.56 -2.73
C ASP A 109 14.47 2.29 -1.62
N ARG A 110 13.94 1.85 -0.49
CA ARG A 110 14.79 1.41 0.60
C ARG A 110 15.25 -0.02 0.35
N PRO A 111 16.49 -0.33 0.68
CA PRO A 111 16.96 -1.71 0.62
C PRO A 111 16.02 -2.63 1.43
N LEU A 112 15.77 -3.82 0.92
CA LEU A 112 14.99 -4.86 1.60
C LEU A 112 15.45 -5.08 3.04
N ARG A 113 16.75 -4.96 3.27
CA ARG A 113 17.36 -5.02 4.60
C ARG A 113 16.75 -4.04 5.60
N THR A 114 16.45 -2.80 5.20
CA THR A 114 15.83 -1.80 6.09
C THR A 114 14.41 -2.20 6.47
N ILE A 115 13.66 -2.80 5.56
CA ILE A 115 12.32 -3.32 5.81
C ILE A 115 12.39 -4.47 6.83
N VAL A 116 13.34 -5.38 6.66
CA VAL A 116 13.56 -6.50 7.59
C VAL A 116 13.96 -6.01 8.98
N GLU A 117 14.83 -5.02 9.08
CA GLU A 117 15.24 -4.44 10.36
C GLU A 117 14.08 -3.75 11.10
N SER A 118 13.21 -3.07 10.37
CA SER A 118 12.01 -2.45 10.93
C SER A 118 11.03 -3.48 11.47
N GLU A 119 10.81 -4.56 10.74
CA GLU A 119 9.95 -5.66 11.16
C GLU A 119 10.53 -6.39 12.38
N ARG A 120 11.83 -6.61 12.40
CA ARG A 120 12.55 -7.16 13.54
C ARG A 120 12.34 -6.33 14.82
N HIS A 121 12.45 -5.00 14.70
CA HIS A 121 12.24 -4.09 15.83
C HIS A 121 10.79 -4.17 16.35
N ARG A 122 9.81 -4.22 15.45
CA ARG A 122 8.39 -4.38 15.79
C ARG A 122 8.16 -5.66 16.58
N LEU A 123 8.67 -6.79 16.10
CA LEU A 123 8.52 -8.09 16.73
C LEU A 123 9.15 -8.13 18.14
N ILE A 124 10.34 -7.57 18.30
CA ILE A 124 11.01 -7.48 19.61
C ILE A 124 10.17 -6.67 20.60
N THR A 125 9.62 -5.52 20.17
CA THR A 125 8.77 -4.69 21.02
C THR A 125 7.50 -5.42 21.44
N GLU A 126 6.84 -6.11 20.52
CA GLU A 126 5.63 -6.88 20.83
C GLU A 126 5.91 -8.08 21.73
N ILE A 127 7.06 -8.74 21.56
CA ILE A 127 7.49 -9.84 22.45
C ILE A 127 7.66 -9.33 23.88
N ASN A 128 8.37 -8.22 24.06
CA ASN A 128 8.57 -7.62 25.37
C ASN A 128 7.25 -7.24 26.05
N ASN A 129 6.33 -6.63 25.29
CA ASN A 129 5.00 -6.30 25.78
C ASN A 129 4.19 -7.56 26.18
N ALA A 130 4.31 -8.64 25.42
CA ALA A 130 3.64 -9.90 25.74
C ALA A 130 4.22 -10.54 27.02
N ILE A 131 5.52 -10.45 27.24
CA ILE A 131 6.18 -10.93 28.45
C ILE A 131 5.71 -10.12 29.67
N GLU A 132 5.69 -8.80 29.58
CA GLU A 132 5.23 -7.92 30.65
C GLU A 132 3.77 -8.18 31.06
N ARG A 133 2.93 -8.55 30.10
CA ARG A 133 1.50 -8.86 30.31
C ARG A 133 1.24 -10.34 30.67
N ASN A 134 2.27 -11.14 30.87
CA ASN A 134 2.18 -12.59 31.15
C ASN A 134 1.45 -13.39 30.07
N THR A 135 1.48 -12.92 28.82
CA THR A 135 0.90 -13.62 27.67
C THR A 135 1.96 -14.46 26.95
N TRP A 136 2.48 -15.46 27.65
CA TRP A 136 3.60 -16.29 27.19
C TRP A 136 3.38 -17.00 25.85
N PHE A 137 2.15 -17.41 25.60
CA PHE A 137 1.83 -18.06 24.33
C PHE A 137 2.02 -17.11 23.14
N LYS A 138 1.58 -15.84 23.28
CA LYS A 138 1.79 -14.82 22.27
C LYS A 138 3.28 -14.51 22.10
N ALA A 139 4.03 -14.40 23.18
CA ALA A 139 5.47 -14.18 23.14
C ALA A 139 6.20 -15.31 22.40
N LYS A 140 5.79 -16.55 22.60
CA LYS A 140 6.36 -17.72 21.91
C LYS A 140 6.10 -17.69 20.40
N LEU A 141 4.89 -17.34 19.96
CA LEU A 141 4.56 -17.22 18.54
C LEU A 141 5.35 -16.12 17.86
N LEU A 142 5.44 -14.94 18.49
CA LEU A 142 6.21 -13.80 17.97
C LEU A 142 7.71 -14.12 17.94
N GLY A 143 8.21 -14.85 18.92
CA GLY A 143 9.60 -15.31 18.95
C GLY A 143 9.93 -16.24 17.79
N LYS A 144 8.99 -17.09 17.38
CA LYS A 144 9.12 -17.95 16.21
C LYS A 144 9.18 -17.11 14.92
N GLU A 145 8.30 -16.13 14.77
CA GLU A 145 8.33 -15.21 13.62
C GLU A 145 9.65 -14.45 13.53
N LEU A 146 10.14 -13.94 14.66
CA LEU A 146 11.42 -13.26 14.73
C LEU A 146 12.59 -14.16 14.32
N TRP A 147 12.59 -15.41 14.78
CA TRP A 147 13.62 -16.38 14.45
C TRP A 147 13.64 -16.68 12.94
N GLU A 148 12.47 -16.86 12.33
CA GLU A 148 12.33 -17.08 10.88
C GLU A 148 12.82 -15.86 10.08
N LEU A 149 12.50 -14.67 10.53
CA LEU A 149 12.95 -13.41 9.91
C LEU A 149 14.46 -13.24 9.99
N GLU A 150 15.07 -13.49 11.14
CA GLU A 150 16.53 -13.40 11.35
C GLU A 150 17.27 -14.47 10.57
N GLY A 151 16.72 -15.68 10.47
CA GLY A 151 17.31 -16.77 9.69
C GLY A 151 17.40 -16.42 8.20
N ALA A 152 16.33 -15.92 7.62
CA ALA A 152 16.32 -15.47 6.23
C ALA A 152 17.35 -14.36 5.97
N ASN A 153 17.43 -13.37 6.89
CA ASN A 153 18.35 -12.25 6.78
C ASN A 153 19.83 -12.67 6.97
N TRP A 154 20.07 -13.74 7.73
CA TRP A 154 21.43 -14.25 7.95
C TRP A 154 22.04 -14.80 6.66
N PHE A 155 21.27 -15.54 5.88
CA PHE A 155 21.75 -16.07 4.59
C PHE A 155 22.11 -14.96 3.61
N GLU A 156 21.33 -13.89 3.55
CA GLU A 156 21.62 -12.75 2.69
C GLU A 156 22.90 -11.98 3.07
N ARG A 157 23.26 -11.97 4.35
CA ARG A 157 24.47 -11.29 4.84
C ARG A 157 25.76 -12.06 4.61
N ASN A 158 25.68 -13.34 4.41
CA ASN A 158 26.87 -14.22 4.36
C ASN A 158 27.14 -14.77 2.94
N GLU A 159 26.40 -14.32 1.97
CA GLU A 159 26.74 -14.49 0.56
C GLU A 159 27.62 -13.31 0.10
#